data_d4aa9e30e2fa8f14a09836b403416f61
#
_entry.id   d4aa9e30e2fa8f14a09836b403416f61
#
_cell.length_a   1.000
_cell.length_b   1.000
_cell.length_c   1.000
_cell.angle_alpha   90.00
_cell.angle_beta   90.00
_cell.angle_gamma   90.00
#
_symmetry.space_group_name_H-M   'P 1'
#
loop_
_entity.id
_entity.type
_entity.pdbx_description
1 polymer ?
#
loop_
_entity_poly.entity_id
_entity_poly.type
_entity_poly.pdbx_seq_one_letter_code
_entity_poly.pdbx_strand_id
1 'polypeptide(L)'
;MQIYGDHNSGNCQKVKITADFLRIGYDWIDVDIMKGQSRTDAFLTLNPAGQVPLVVFDDGRALAQSNAIVRYLARGSSLLPDDPFAQAKTDEWMFWEQYSHEPYVAVARYQLVYLKKTAADLEAKLVERGARALDRLELGLSGRDFLVGDRVSVADIALLPYTRLAHEGGFDLATRPATRAWIERCERALRIT
;
A
#
# COMPACT_ATOMS: atom_id res chain seq x y z
N MET A 1 -7.10 -1.88 -19.34
CA MET A 1 -7.43 -2.71 -18.16
C MET A 1 -8.35 -1.95 -17.23
N GLN A 2 -9.06 -2.62 -16.32
CA GLN A 2 -9.93 -2.01 -15.31
C GLN A 2 -9.33 -2.22 -13.92
N ILE A 3 -9.37 -1.18 -13.07
CA ILE A 3 -8.97 -1.24 -11.66
C ILE A 3 -10.22 -1.03 -10.81
N TYR A 4 -10.64 -2.06 -10.10
CA TYR A 4 -11.73 -1.99 -9.12
C TYR A 4 -11.15 -1.61 -7.76
N GLY A 5 -11.59 -0.49 -7.20
CA GLY A 5 -11.00 0.04 -5.97
C GLY A 5 -11.85 1.05 -5.22
N ASP A 6 -11.41 1.33 -4.02
CA ASP A 6 -11.89 2.42 -3.17
C ASP A 6 -10.77 3.48 -3.09
N HIS A 7 -11.07 4.73 -3.43
CA HIS A 7 -10.09 5.82 -3.43
C HIS A 7 -9.43 6.08 -2.07
N ASN A 8 -10.11 5.74 -0.98
CA ASN A 8 -9.58 5.90 0.38
C ASN A 8 -8.71 4.70 0.84
N SER A 9 -8.74 3.58 0.11
CA SER A 9 -7.97 2.39 0.46
C SER A 9 -6.50 2.56 0.09
N GLY A 10 -5.60 2.45 1.06
CA GLY A 10 -4.16 2.47 0.80
C GLY A 10 -3.72 1.34 -0.13
N ASN A 11 -4.32 0.16 -0.04
CA ASN A 11 -4.05 -0.95 -0.96
C ASN A 11 -4.43 -0.61 -2.41
N CYS A 12 -5.55 0.09 -2.62
CA CYS A 12 -5.95 0.54 -3.95
C CYS A 12 -5.02 1.66 -4.46
N GLN A 13 -4.59 2.56 -3.55
CA GLN A 13 -3.63 3.60 -3.88
C GLN A 13 -2.27 3.03 -4.36
N LYS A 14 -1.78 1.92 -3.79
CA LYS A 14 -0.57 1.25 -4.30
C LYS A 14 -0.67 0.96 -5.80
N VAL A 15 -1.78 0.38 -6.22
CA VAL A 15 -2.02 0.01 -7.63
C VAL A 15 -2.16 1.25 -8.51
N LYS A 16 -2.96 2.22 -8.06
CA LYS A 16 -3.14 3.49 -8.77
C LYS A 16 -1.82 4.22 -8.98
N ILE A 17 -1.04 4.42 -7.92
CA ILE A 17 0.27 5.09 -7.97
C ILE A 17 1.21 4.37 -8.94
N THR A 18 1.23 3.05 -8.93
CA THR A 18 2.06 2.26 -9.84
C THR A 18 1.64 2.46 -11.29
N ALA A 19 0.34 2.37 -11.58
CA ALA A 19 -0.19 2.55 -12.94
C ALA A 19 0.07 3.97 -13.46
N ASP A 20 -0.19 4.99 -12.64
CA ASP A 20 0.04 6.39 -12.98
C ASP A 20 1.52 6.68 -13.25
N PHE A 21 2.42 6.22 -12.39
CA PHE A 21 3.87 6.41 -12.56
C PHE A 21 4.38 5.77 -13.85
N LEU A 22 3.90 4.57 -14.16
CA LEU A 22 4.26 3.82 -15.37
C LEU A 22 3.47 4.26 -16.62
N ARG A 23 2.54 5.21 -16.46
CA ARG A 23 1.65 5.70 -17.53
C ARG A 23 0.86 4.57 -18.21
N ILE A 24 0.44 3.59 -17.42
CA ILE A 24 -0.42 2.50 -17.88
C ILE A 24 -1.85 3.01 -17.92
N GLY A 25 -2.51 2.94 -19.10
CA GLY A 25 -3.92 3.31 -19.25
C GLY A 25 -4.86 2.33 -18.52
N TYR A 26 -5.81 2.85 -17.78
CA TYR A 26 -6.82 2.07 -17.07
C TYR A 26 -8.13 2.84 -16.90
N ASP A 27 -9.22 2.09 -16.74
CA ASP A 27 -10.50 2.61 -16.26
C ASP A 27 -10.62 2.30 -14.76
N TRP A 28 -10.91 3.33 -13.98
CA TRP A 28 -11.17 3.15 -12.55
C TRP A 28 -12.64 2.82 -12.32
N ILE A 29 -12.90 1.72 -11.62
CA ILE A 29 -14.24 1.28 -11.24
C ILE A 29 -14.37 1.42 -9.72
N ASP A 30 -15.19 2.36 -9.28
CA ASP A 30 -15.43 2.59 -7.86
C ASP A 30 -16.15 1.40 -7.21
N VAL A 31 -15.63 0.97 -6.07
CA VAL A 31 -16.20 -0.09 -5.24
C VAL A 31 -16.35 0.43 -3.81
N ASP A 32 -17.57 0.81 -3.43
CA ASP A 32 -17.89 1.21 -2.06
C ASP A 32 -17.93 -0.02 -1.14
N ILE A 33 -16.83 -0.25 -0.43
CA ILE A 33 -16.68 -1.40 0.48
C ILE A 33 -17.65 -1.31 1.67
N MET A 34 -18.03 -0.09 2.09
CA MET A 34 -18.93 0.12 3.22
C MET A 34 -20.38 -0.19 2.84
N LYS A 35 -20.74 -0.10 1.56
CA LYS A 35 -22.03 -0.54 1.01
C LYS A 35 -22.04 -2.00 0.55
N GLY A 36 -20.96 -2.74 0.80
CA GLY A 36 -20.89 -4.15 0.45
C GLY A 36 -20.74 -4.43 -1.04
N GLN A 37 -20.37 -3.45 -1.87
CA GLN A 37 -20.23 -3.65 -3.33
C GLN A 37 -19.19 -4.70 -3.70
N SER A 38 -18.17 -4.90 -2.85
CA SER A 38 -17.17 -5.99 -3.01
C SER A 38 -17.73 -7.37 -2.63
N ARG A 39 -18.97 -7.47 -2.17
CA ARG A 39 -19.64 -8.72 -1.75
C ARG A 39 -20.79 -9.12 -2.66
N THR A 40 -21.00 -8.41 -3.76
CA THR A 40 -22.00 -8.80 -4.78
C THR A 40 -21.52 -10.05 -5.53
N ASP A 41 -22.47 -10.87 -6.01
CA ASP A 41 -22.16 -12.10 -6.77
C ASP A 41 -21.27 -11.81 -7.99
N ALA A 42 -21.54 -10.70 -8.68
CA ALA A 42 -20.75 -10.27 -9.82
C ALA A 42 -19.28 -10.00 -9.43
N PHE A 43 -19.04 -9.30 -8.31
CA PHE A 43 -17.68 -9.04 -7.85
C PHE A 43 -17.00 -10.31 -7.33
N LEU A 44 -17.73 -11.14 -6.59
CA LEU A 44 -17.20 -12.41 -6.03
C LEU A 44 -16.83 -13.42 -7.12
N THR A 45 -17.48 -13.36 -8.29
CA THR A 45 -17.08 -14.16 -9.46
C THR A 45 -15.67 -13.75 -9.97
N LEU A 46 -15.34 -12.46 -9.91
CA LEU A 46 -14.02 -11.94 -10.31
C LEU A 46 -12.97 -12.11 -9.22
N ASN A 47 -13.35 -11.90 -7.97
CA ASN A 47 -12.49 -12.05 -6.80
C ASN A 47 -13.25 -12.69 -5.62
N PRO A 48 -13.13 -14.00 -5.42
CA PRO A 48 -13.83 -14.72 -4.33
C PRO A 48 -13.48 -14.21 -2.91
N ALA A 49 -12.34 -13.55 -2.73
CA ALA A 49 -11.98 -12.93 -1.44
C ALA A 49 -12.86 -11.72 -1.10
N GLY A 50 -13.56 -11.12 -2.08
CA GLY A 50 -14.40 -9.95 -1.88
C GLY A 50 -13.64 -8.73 -1.37
N GLN A 51 -12.41 -8.56 -1.83
CA GLN A 51 -11.50 -7.47 -1.42
C GLN A 51 -11.06 -6.64 -2.61
N VAL A 52 -10.78 -5.36 -2.36
CA VAL A 52 -10.16 -4.45 -3.32
C VAL A 52 -8.71 -4.17 -2.88
N PRO A 53 -7.79 -3.86 -3.81
CA PRO A 53 -7.98 -3.72 -5.26
C PRO A 53 -8.12 -5.05 -5.99
N LEU A 54 -8.78 -5.00 -7.14
CA LEU A 54 -8.81 -6.04 -8.15
C LEU A 54 -8.48 -5.40 -9.50
N VAL A 55 -7.65 -6.03 -10.31
CA VAL A 55 -7.41 -5.63 -11.70
C VAL A 55 -7.97 -6.68 -12.64
N VAL A 56 -8.72 -6.24 -13.65
CA VAL A 56 -9.18 -7.07 -14.76
C VAL A 56 -8.51 -6.57 -16.04
N PHE A 57 -7.76 -7.44 -16.67
CA PHE A 57 -7.04 -7.15 -17.91
C PHE A 57 -7.97 -7.28 -19.14
N ASP A 58 -7.55 -6.72 -20.27
CA ASP A 58 -8.35 -6.72 -21.52
C ASP A 58 -8.58 -8.13 -22.09
N ASP A 59 -7.77 -9.10 -21.70
CA ASP A 59 -7.94 -10.52 -22.02
C ASP A 59 -8.87 -11.28 -21.05
N GLY A 60 -9.50 -10.57 -20.11
CA GLY A 60 -10.42 -11.12 -19.13
C GLY A 60 -9.77 -11.74 -17.88
N ARG A 61 -8.42 -11.82 -17.81
CA ARG A 61 -7.76 -12.33 -16.60
C ARG A 61 -7.87 -11.33 -15.46
N ALA A 62 -8.14 -11.84 -14.27
CA ALA A 62 -8.23 -11.04 -13.05
C ALA A 62 -7.03 -11.30 -12.14
N LEU A 63 -6.55 -10.25 -11.47
CA LEU A 63 -5.48 -10.32 -10.48
C LEU A 63 -5.86 -9.53 -9.24
N ALA A 64 -5.85 -10.19 -8.09
CA ALA A 64 -6.06 -9.60 -6.79
C ALA A 64 -4.74 -9.53 -5.98
N GLN A 65 -4.80 -8.98 -4.76
CA GLN A 65 -3.67 -8.67 -3.88
C GLN A 65 -2.83 -7.49 -4.39
N SER A 66 -2.91 -6.37 -3.66
CA SER A 66 -2.27 -5.10 -4.08
C SER A 66 -0.79 -5.27 -4.41
N ASN A 67 -0.03 -5.99 -3.58
CA ASN A 67 1.40 -6.19 -3.79
C ASN A 67 1.69 -7.09 -4.99
N ALA A 68 0.85 -8.09 -5.28
CA ALA A 68 0.97 -8.91 -6.48
C ALA A 68 0.69 -8.09 -7.75
N ILE A 69 -0.34 -7.25 -7.72
CA ILE A 69 -0.70 -6.36 -8.84
C ILE A 69 0.45 -5.36 -9.10
N VAL A 70 0.93 -4.67 -8.07
CA VAL A 70 2.02 -3.69 -8.17
C VAL A 70 3.27 -4.34 -8.77
N ARG A 71 3.65 -5.52 -8.25
CA ARG A 71 4.81 -6.26 -8.74
C ARG A 71 4.63 -6.72 -10.20
N TYR A 72 3.41 -7.13 -10.58
CA TYR A 72 3.10 -7.52 -11.96
C TYR A 72 3.21 -6.33 -12.92
N LEU A 73 2.60 -5.20 -12.58
CA LEU A 73 2.64 -3.98 -13.40
C LEU A 73 4.05 -3.40 -13.53
N ALA A 74 4.88 -3.53 -12.51
CA ALA A 74 6.23 -2.99 -12.47
C ALA A 74 7.27 -3.83 -13.24
N ARG A 75 6.91 -5.00 -13.79
CA ARG A 75 7.85 -5.86 -14.51
C ARG A 75 8.49 -5.15 -15.70
N GLY A 76 9.84 -5.21 -15.76
CA GLY A 76 10.61 -4.58 -16.81
C GLY A 76 10.66 -3.04 -16.73
N SER A 77 10.29 -2.47 -15.58
CA SER A 77 10.34 -1.02 -15.34
C SER A 77 11.38 -0.67 -14.28
N SER A 78 11.65 0.64 -14.15
CA SER A 78 12.56 1.18 -13.11
C SER A 78 12.11 0.98 -11.67
N LEU A 79 10.86 0.55 -11.45
CA LEU A 79 10.30 0.27 -10.12
C LEU A 79 10.73 -1.09 -9.55
N LEU A 80 11.29 -1.98 -10.38
CA LEU A 80 11.90 -3.24 -9.95
C LEU A 80 13.40 -3.19 -10.26
N PRO A 81 14.27 -3.49 -9.29
CA PRO A 81 15.70 -3.63 -9.55
C PRO A 81 15.99 -4.78 -10.53
N ASP A 82 17.08 -4.65 -11.31
CA ASP A 82 17.52 -5.73 -12.22
C ASP A 82 18.26 -6.82 -11.44
N ASP A 83 18.99 -6.45 -10.38
CA ASP A 83 19.73 -7.39 -9.55
C ASP A 83 18.79 -8.33 -8.77
N PRO A 84 18.98 -9.67 -8.89
CA PRO A 84 18.12 -10.65 -8.21
C PRO A 84 18.09 -10.50 -6.68
N PHE A 85 19.22 -10.12 -6.05
CA PHE A 85 19.26 -9.93 -4.60
C PHE A 85 18.49 -8.68 -4.19
N ALA A 86 18.59 -7.59 -4.94
CA ALA A 86 17.79 -6.38 -4.71
C ALA A 86 16.30 -6.65 -4.93
N GLN A 87 15.92 -7.51 -5.90
CA GLN A 87 14.54 -7.98 -6.04
C GLN A 87 14.08 -8.74 -4.80
N ALA A 88 14.90 -9.65 -4.29
CA ALA A 88 14.57 -10.38 -3.05
C ALA A 88 14.42 -9.45 -1.84
N LYS A 89 15.24 -8.40 -1.75
CA LYS A 89 15.10 -7.35 -0.71
C LYS A 89 13.82 -6.53 -0.89
N THR A 90 13.41 -6.30 -2.13
CA THR A 90 12.11 -5.67 -2.43
C THR A 90 10.96 -6.55 -1.95
N ASP A 91 11.01 -7.84 -2.25
CA ASP A 91 10.00 -8.81 -1.80
C ASP A 91 9.99 -8.95 -0.27
N GLU A 92 11.15 -8.95 0.39
CA GLU A 92 11.26 -8.96 1.86
C GLU A 92 10.47 -7.80 2.47
N TRP A 93 10.59 -6.57 1.95
CA TRP A 93 9.84 -5.42 2.42
C TRP A 93 8.34 -5.56 2.13
N MET A 94 7.96 -6.05 0.95
CA MET A 94 6.57 -6.24 0.57
C MET A 94 5.88 -7.32 1.41
N PHE A 95 6.56 -8.44 1.73
CA PHE A 95 6.04 -9.46 2.63
C PHE A 95 5.96 -8.97 4.07
N TRP A 96 6.99 -8.24 4.53
CA TRP A 96 6.98 -7.65 5.85
C TRP A 96 5.85 -6.62 6.00
N GLU A 97 5.58 -5.83 4.98
CA GLU A 97 4.48 -4.89 4.95
C GLU A 97 3.14 -5.59 5.19
N GLN A 98 2.86 -6.67 4.46
CA GLN A 98 1.62 -7.43 4.60
C GLN A 98 1.48 -8.15 5.94
N TYR A 99 2.58 -8.56 6.56
CA TYR A 99 2.54 -9.33 7.81
C TYR A 99 2.67 -8.46 9.07
N SER A 100 3.42 -7.35 8.99
CA SER A 100 3.86 -6.62 10.18
C SER A 100 3.53 -5.12 10.19
N HIS A 101 3.20 -4.52 9.05
CA HIS A 101 2.86 -3.10 8.96
C HIS A 101 1.36 -2.91 8.68
N GLU A 102 0.87 -3.41 7.57
CA GLU A 102 -0.53 -3.25 7.15
C GLU A 102 -1.53 -3.77 8.18
N PRO A 103 -1.36 -4.96 8.81
CA PRO A 103 -2.32 -5.47 9.79
C PRO A 103 -2.50 -4.59 11.03
N TYR A 104 -1.61 -3.64 11.23
CA TYR A 104 -1.66 -2.73 12.40
C TYR A 104 -1.90 -1.28 11.99
N VAL A 105 -1.09 -0.73 11.12
CA VAL A 105 -1.20 0.68 10.72
C VAL A 105 -2.47 0.92 9.90
N ALA A 106 -2.73 0.06 8.90
CA ALA A 106 -3.93 0.19 8.08
C ALA A 106 -5.20 -0.19 8.84
N VAL A 107 -5.15 -1.20 9.70
CA VAL A 107 -6.32 -1.63 10.50
C VAL A 107 -6.69 -0.57 11.54
N ALA A 108 -5.73 0.08 12.19
CA ALA A 108 -6.02 1.20 13.09
C ALA A 108 -6.71 2.34 12.32
N ARG A 109 -6.16 2.73 11.16
CA ARG A 109 -6.79 3.72 10.27
C ARG A 109 -8.20 3.29 9.87
N TYR A 110 -8.40 2.05 9.47
CA TYR A 110 -9.73 1.53 9.10
C TYR A 110 -10.73 1.68 10.25
N GLN A 111 -10.33 1.32 11.47
CA GLN A 111 -11.21 1.44 12.63
C GLN A 111 -11.58 2.90 12.94
N LEU A 112 -10.63 3.83 12.85
CA LEU A 112 -10.88 5.25 13.14
C LEU A 112 -11.61 5.96 11.99
N VAL A 113 -11.18 5.76 10.74
CA VAL A 113 -11.69 6.50 9.58
C VAL A 113 -13.00 5.90 9.04
N TYR A 114 -13.07 4.58 8.87
CA TYR A 114 -14.25 3.93 8.27
C TYR A 114 -15.29 3.56 9.32
N LEU A 115 -14.87 2.92 10.42
CA LEU A 115 -15.79 2.49 11.46
C LEU A 115 -16.11 3.59 12.49
N LYS A 116 -15.50 4.77 12.36
CA LYS A 116 -15.71 5.95 13.23
C LYS A 116 -15.49 5.67 14.72
N LYS A 117 -14.63 4.72 15.04
CA LYS A 117 -14.20 4.46 16.42
C LYS A 117 -13.33 5.61 16.93
N THR A 118 -13.21 5.71 18.25
CA THR A 118 -12.26 6.63 18.90
C THR A 118 -10.92 5.95 19.16
N ALA A 119 -9.87 6.72 19.44
CA ALA A 119 -8.57 6.16 19.78
C ALA A 119 -8.62 5.25 21.05
N ALA A 120 -9.54 5.52 21.96
CA ALA A 120 -9.75 4.71 23.16
C ALA A 120 -10.35 3.32 22.87
N ASP A 121 -11.01 3.16 21.70
CA ASP A 121 -11.61 1.88 21.28
C ASP A 121 -10.60 0.95 20.60
N LEU A 122 -9.39 1.43 20.32
CA LEU A 122 -8.36 0.60 19.68
C LEU A 122 -7.74 -0.36 20.70
N GLU A 123 -7.55 -1.60 20.30
CA GLU A 123 -6.83 -2.57 21.11
C GLU A 123 -5.37 -2.11 21.34
N ALA A 124 -4.91 -2.16 22.59
CA ALA A 124 -3.56 -1.76 22.96
C ALA A 124 -2.48 -2.48 22.14
N LYS A 125 -2.69 -3.77 21.86
CA LYS A 125 -1.81 -4.58 20.99
C LYS A 125 -1.75 -4.08 19.54
N LEU A 126 -2.86 -3.55 19.02
CA LEU A 126 -2.90 -2.97 17.66
C LEU A 126 -2.01 -1.71 17.61
N VAL A 127 -2.17 -0.82 18.59
CA VAL A 127 -1.40 0.43 18.70
C VAL A 127 0.08 0.14 18.92
N GLU A 128 0.43 -0.74 19.87
CA GLU A 128 1.81 -1.12 20.15
C GLU A 128 2.51 -1.69 18.90
N ARG A 129 1.88 -2.65 18.22
CA ARG A 129 2.48 -3.29 17.06
C ARG A 129 2.58 -2.34 15.87
N GLY A 130 1.62 -1.44 15.70
CA GLY A 130 1.68 -0.39 14.69
C GLY A 130 2.85 0.57 14.94
N ALA A 131 3.04 1.01 16.18
CA ALA A 131 4.17 1.84 16.56
C ALA A 131 5.52 1.12 16.30
N ARG A 132 5.64 -0.15 16.70
CA ARG A 132 6.83 -0.98 16.44
C ARG A 132 7.11 -1.19 14.94
N ALA A 133 6.06 -1.31 14.12
CA ALA A 133 6.22 -1.39 12.67
C ALA A 133 6.80 -0.08 12.11
N LEU A 134 6.31 1.06 12.56
CA LEU A 134 6.85 2.36 12.16
C LEU A 134 8.29 2.58 12.65
N ASP A 135 8.64 2.10 13.85
CA ASP A 135 10.03 2.13 14.37
C ASP A 135 10.95 1.24 13.51
N ARG A 136 10.49 0.08 13.10
CA ARG A 136 11.24 -0.80 12.18
C ARG A 136 11.46 -0.14 10.81
N LEU A 137 10.45 0.57 10.30
CA LEU A 137 10.55 1.32 9.05
C LEU A 137 11.57 2.47 9.19
N GLU A 138 11.50 3.24 10.27
CA GLU A 138 12.45 4.32 10.60
C GLU A 138 13.89 3.80 10.60
N LEU A 139 14.14 2.67 11.28
CA LEU A 139 15.45 2.03 11.31
C LEU A 139 15.89 1.57 9.91
N GLY A 140 14.97 1.05 9.09
CA GLY A 140 15.26 0.58 7.74
C GLY A 140 15.64 1.71 6.78
N LEU A 141 15.14 2.92 7.04
CA LEU A 141 15.38 4.13 6.25
C LEU A 141 16.58 4.97 6.76
N SER A 142 17.14 4.62 7.92
CA SER A 142 18.29 5.34 8.47
C SER A 142 19.48 5.30 7.50
N GLY A 143 19.91 6.48 7.07
CA GLY A 143 21.02 6.64 6.11
C GLY A 143 20.68 6.20 4.68
N ARG A 144 19.39 6.08 4.33
CA ARG A 144 18.92 5.68 3.00
C ARG A 144 17.88 6.64 2.46
N ASP A 145 17.88 6.82 1.16
CA ASP A 145 16.85 7.59 0.47
C ASP A 145 15.58 6.78 0.20
N PHE A 146 15.74 5.49 -0.14
CA PHE A 146 14.67 4.55 -0.44
C PHE A 146 14.93 3.20 0.26
N LEU A 147 13.91 2.35 0.32
CA LEU A 147 13.99 1.06 1.01
C LEU A 147 14.97 0.09 0.36
N VAL A 148 15.08 0.14 -0.96
CA VAL A 148 15.98 -0.72 -1.73
C VAL A 148 16.67 0.10 -2.82
N GLY A 149 18.01 0.14 -2.79
CA GLY A 149 18.79 0.88 -3.79
C GLY A 149 18.72 2.40 -3.62
N ASP A 150 18.90 3.11 -4.72
CA ASP A 150 19.05 4.56 -4.80
C ASP A 150 17.87 5.29 -5.45
N ARG A 151 16.83 4.56 -5.79
CA ARG A 151 15.61 5.09 -6.42
C ARG A 151 14.35 4.42 -5.86
N VAL A 152 13.20 5.09 -6.06
CA VAL A 152 11.90 4.56 -5.66
C VAL A 152 11.63 3.21 -6.32
N SER A 153 11.10 2.27 -5.54
CA SER A 153 10.79 0.91 -5.96
C SER A 153 9.37 0.51 -5.55
N VAL A 154 8.93 -0.68 -5.95
CA VAL A 154 7.64 -1.22 -5.50
C VAL A 154 7.61 -1.48 -3.99
N ALA A 155 8.76 -1.63 -3.31
CA ALA A 155 8.82 -1.70 -1.86
C ALA A 155 8.36 -0.38 -1.22
N ASP A 156 8.82 0.74 -1.77
CA ASP A 156 8.40 2.07 -1.30
C ASP A 156 6.92 2.30 -1.58
N ILE A 157 6.44 1.94 -2.77
CA ILE A 157 5.02 2.04 -3.12
C ILE A 157 4.15 1.19 -2.20
N ALA A 158 4.60 -0.01 -1.82
CA ALA A 158 3.86 -0.88 -0.92
C ALA A 158 3.64 -0.26 0.46
N LEU A 159 4.64 0.44 1.00
CA LEU A 159 4.60 1.00 2.36
C LEU A 159 4.05 2.42 2.42
N LEU A 160 4.23 3.21 1.36
CA LEU A 160 3.92 4.65 1.36
C LEU A 160 2.46 4.99 1.71
N PRO A 161 1.42 4.39 1.08
CA PRO A 161 0.05 4.86 1.25
C PRO A 161 -0.44 4.84 2.69
N TYR A 162 -0.16 3.79 3.44
CA TYR A 162 -0.56 3.71 4.84
C TYR A 162 0.39 4.45 5.77
N THR A 163 1.68 4.53 5.45
CA THR A 163 2.65 5.26 6.29
C THR A 163 2.41 6.77 6.24
N ARG A 164 2.17 7.35 5.06
CA ARG A 164 1.89 8.79 4.94
C ARG A 164 0.59 9.20 5.65
N LEU A 165 -0.36 8.28 5.77
CA LEU A 165 -1.63 8.47 6.47
C LEU A 165 -1.65 7.86 7.87
N ALA A 166 -0.49 7.53 8.46
CA ALA A 166 -0.40 6.92 9.78
C ALA A 166 -1.07 7.75 10.88
N HIS A 167 -1.05 9.08 10.74
CA HIS A 167 -1.72 9.99 11.66
C HIS A 167 -3.24 9.77 11.73
N GLU A 168 -3.89 9.37 10.65
CA GLU A 168 -5.31 9.00 10.64
C GLU A 168 -5.59 7.70 11.41
N GLY A 169 -4.56 6.86 11.60
CA GLY A 169 -4.57 5.67 12.46
C GLY A 169 -4.14 5.94 13.90
N GLY A 170 -3.92 7.22 14.26
CA GLY A 170 -3.49 7.62 15.61
C GLY A 170 -1.99 7.49 15.86
N PHE A 171 -1.16 7.32 14.82
CA PHE A 171 0.29 7.21 14.96
C PHE A 171 0.98 8.55 14.64
N ASP A 172 1.86 8.97 15.55
CA ASP A 172 2.70 10.16 15.35
C ASP A 172 4.03 9.80 14.66
N LEU A 173 4.38 10.52 13.62
CA LEU A 173 5.65 10.41 12.91
C LEU A 173 6.69 11.48 13.32
N ALA A 174 6.38 12.34 14.31
CA ALA A 174 7.28 13.43 14.71
C ALA A 174 8.65 12.91 15.17
N THR A 175 8.68 11.76 15.83
CA THR A 175 9.91 11.11 16.32
C THR A 175 10.60 10.22 15.28
N ARG A 176 10.13 10.22 14.02
CA ARG A 176 10.61 9.35 12.94
C ARG A 176 11.06 10.18 11.73
N PRO A 177 12.19 10.92 11.87
CA PRO A 177 12.63 11.88 10.85
C PRO A 177 13.02 11.22 9.52
N ALA A 178 13.61 10.01 9.53
CA ALA A 178 13.95 9.31 8.29
C ALA A 178 12.71 8.91 7.51
N THR A 179 11.67 8.42 8.21
CA THR A 179 10.37 8.07 7.62
C THR A 179 9.69 9.29 7.02
N ARG A 180 9.67 10.42 7.71
CA ARG A 180 9.09 11.68 7.21
C ARG A 180 9.81 12.15 5.94
N ALA A 181 11.14 12.20 5.98
CA ALA A 181 11.94 12.61 4.82
C ALA A 181 11.77 11.65 3.63
N TRP A 182 11.61 10.34 3.90
CA TRP A 182 11.32 9.34 2.88
C TRP A 182 9.93 9.53 2.26
N ILE A 183 8.90 9.83 3.05
CA ILE A 183 7.56 10.14 2.52
C ILE A 183 7.66 11.28 1.48
N GLU A 184 8.30 12.39 1.86
CA GLU A 184 8.47 13.53 0.97
C GLU A 184 9.26 13.20 -0.31
N ARG A 185 10.29 12.35 -0.21
CA ARG A 185 11.06 11.89 -1.38
C ARG A 185 10.22 11.02 -2.29
N CYS A 186 9.45 10.08 -1.72
CA CYS A 186 8.55 9.22 -2.49
C CYS A 186 7.46 10.02 -3.19
N GLU A 187 6.83 10.97 -2.51
CA GLU A 187 5.79 11.83 -3.11
C GLU A 187 6.35 12.61 -4.29
N ARG A 188 7.54 13.22 -4.15
CA ARG A 188 8.21 13.90 -5.26
C ARG A 188 8.55 12.95 -6.41
N ALA A 189 9.16 11.79 -6.11
CA ALA A 189 9.60 10.83 -7.12
C ALA A 189 8.40 10.24 -7.90
N LEU A 190 7.30 9.94 -7.21
CA LEU A 190 6.09 9.35 -7.76
C LEU A 190 5.09 10.40 -8.28
N ARG A 191 5.39 11.70 -8.12
CA ARG A 191 4.53 12.83 -8.52
C ARG A 191 3.14 12.76 -7.89
N ILE A 192 3.09 12.39 -6.61
CA ILE A 192 1.86 12.36 -5.83
C ILE A 192 1.65 13.76 -5.24
N THR A 193 0.48 14.32 -5.46
CA THR A 193 0.04 15.61 -4.90
C THR A 193 -0.86 15.39 -3.68
#